data_c8e6a33a98964d71c04ae9de9f33cdc8
#
_entry.id   c8e6a33a98964d71c04ae9de9f33cdc8
#
_cell.length_a   1.000
_cell.length_b   1.000
_cell.length_c   1.000
_cell.angle_alpha   90.00
_cell.angle_beta   90.00
_cell.angle_gamma   90.00
#
_symmetry.space_group_name_H-M   'P 1'
#
loop_
_entity.id
_entity.type
_entity.pdbx_description
1 polymer ?
#
loop_
_entity_poly.entity_id
_entity_poly.type
_entity_poly.pdbx_seq_one_letter_code
_entity_poly.pdbx_strand_id
1 'polypeptide(L)'
;ISDIGMIAFTNGPGLLGPLLAGASLAKALGWCRSIPTIEVNHLEAHIYSPMITEKNLAPPFISLLVSGGHTLLSIVDEDFQIKTLGTTLDDSAGECFDKIARKLGLGYPGGPEIARRSEDAIDNKFSFPRPMINSNDYNFSFSGLKTHVINKLQKIELTDESINNISFCLLYTSDAADD
;
A
#
# COMPACT_ATOMS: atom_id res chain seq x y z
N ILE A 1 -16.97 -29.37 -7.66
CA ILE A 1 -17.45 -28.27 -8.53
C ILE A 1 -19.00 -28.16 -8.47
N SER A 2 -19.71 -29.29 -8.20
CA SER A 2 -21.19 -29.29 -8.04
C SER A 2 -21.71 -28.36 -6.95
N ASP A 3 -20.90 -28.00 -5.98
CA ASP A 3 -21.27 -27.25 -4.78
C ASP A 3 -20.89 -25.75 -4.87
N ILE A 4 -20.37 -25.33 -6.05
CA ILE A 4 -19.98 -23.94 -6.29
C ILE A 4 -21.21 -23.16 -6.81
N GLY A 5 -21.65 -22.18 -6.04
CA GLY A 5 -22.79 -21.33 -6.42
C GLY A 5 -22.40 -20.08 -7.22
N MET A 6 -21.14 -19.62 -7.13
CA MET A 6 -20.66 -18.41 -7.79
C MET A 6 -19.13 -18.46 -7.93
N ILE A 7 -18.58 -17.82 -8.97
CA ILE A 7 -17.14 -17.67 -9.17
C ILE A 7 -16.80 -16.17 -9.17
N ALA A 8 -16.04 -15.72 -8.19
CA ALA A 8 -15.50 -14.37 -8.15
C ALA A 8 -14.10 -14.33 -8.77
N PHE A 9 -13.78 -13.26 -9.50
CA PHE A 9 -12.45 -13.06 -10.05
C PHE A 9 -12.07 -11.58 -10.04
N THR A 10 -10.77 -11.30 -9.90
CA THR A 10 -10.26 -9.93 -9.90
C THR A 10 -10.28 -9.37 -11.33
N ASN A 11 -10.98 -8.24 -11.51
CA ASN A 11 -11.06 -7.53 -12.80
C ASN A 11 -10.00 -6.43 -12.95
N GLY A 12 -9.43 -5.96 -11.85
CA GLY A 12 -8.39 -4.91 -11.81
C GLY A 12 -8.48 -4.09 -10.52
N PRO A 13 -7.52 -3.18 -10.31
CA PRO A 13 -6.25 -3.03 -11.03
C PRO A 13 -5.27 -4.18 -10.79
N GLY A 14 -4.25 -4.30 -11.66
CA GLY A 14 -3.20 -5.31 -11.55
C GLY A 14 -2.47 -5.56 -12.87
N LEU A 15 -1.53 -6.49 -12.85
CA LEU A 15 -0.79 -6.88 -14.04
C LEU A 15 -1.70 -7.60 -15.05
N LEU A 16 -1.65 -7.18 -16.30
CA LEU A 16 -2.54 -7.67 -17.36
C LEU A 16 -2.52 -9.20 -17.52
N GLY A 17 -1.34 -9.82 -17.52
CA GLY A 17 -1.19 -11.26 -17.69
C GLY A 17 -1.95 -12.09 -16.64
N PRO A 18 -1.67 -11.90 -15.33
CA PRO A 18 -2.40 -12.56 -14.26
C PRO A 18 -3.91 -12.27 -14.26
N LEU A 19 -4.33 -11.01 -14.53
CA LEU A 19 -5.74 -10.66 -14.61
C LEU A 19 -6.45 -11.40 -15.73
N LEU A 20 -5.86 -11.44 -16.93
CA LEU A 20 -6.42 -12.19 -18.07
C LEU A 20 -6.52 -13.68 -17.80
N ALA A 21 -5.49 -14.28 -17.18
CA ALA A 21 -5.50 -15.70 -16.85
C ALA A 21 -6.64 -16.04 -15.88
N GLY A 22 -6.77 -15.27 -14.79
CA GLY A 22 -7.83 -15.44 -13.79
C GLY A 22 -9.22 -15.24 -14.38
N ALA A 23 -9.44 -14.14 -15.10
CA ALA A 23 -10.71 -13.82 -15.73
C ALA A 23 -11.13 -14.86 -16.78
N SER A 24 -10.18 -15.30 -17.62
CA SER A 24 -10.45 -16.31 -18.65
C SER A 24 -10.87 -17.64 -18.03
N LEU A 25 -10.14 -18.09 -17.00
CA LEU A 25 -10.49 -19.32 -16.28
C LEU A 25 -11.86 -19.23 -15.61
N ALA A 26 -12.13 -18.15 -14.89
CA ALA A 26 -13.40 -17.93 -14.21
C ALA A 26 -14.58 -17.91 -15.19
N LYS A 27 -14.45 -17.16 -16.28
CA LYS A 27 -15.48 -17.04 -17.32
C LYS A 27 -15.70 -18.38 -18.06
N ALA A 28 -14.63 -19.13 -18.37
CA ALA A 28 -14.73 -20.43 -19.00
C ALA A 28 -15.44 -21.44 -18.11
N LEU A 29 -15.07 -21.54 -16.83
CA LEU A 29 -15.74 -22.42 -15.87
C LEU A 29 -17.21 -22.02 -15.65
N GLY A 30 -17.48 -20.72 -15.50
CA GLY A 30 -18.84 -20.21 -15.37
C GLY A 30 -19.71 -20.59 -16.56
N TRP A 31 -19.18 -20.39 -17.78
CA TRP A 31 -19.89 -20.77 -19.01
C TRP A 31 -20.15 -22.29 -19.10
N CYS A 32 -19.11 -23.11 -18.93
CA CYS A 32 -19.21 -24.56 -19.05
C CYS A 32 -20.14 -25.21 -18.00
N ARG A 33 -20.30 -24.58 -16.85
CA ARG A 33 -21.05 -25.13 -15.73
C ARG A 33 -22.33 -24.36 -15.41
N SER A 34 -22.65 -23.33 -16.18
CA SER A 34 -23.77 -22.43 -15.93
C SER A 34 -23.74 -21.83 -14.50
N ILE A 35 -22.53 -21.51 -14.01
CA ILE A 35 -22.30 -20.88 -12.71
C ILE A 35 -22.14 -19.39 -12.94
N PRO A 36 -22.85 -18.52 -12.21
CA PRO A 36 -22.69 -17.07 -12.31
C PRO A 36 -21.28 -16.64 -11.93
N THR A 37 -20.75 -15.63 -12.63
CA THR A 37 -19.44 -15.03 -12.35
C THR A 37 -19.60 -13.59 -11.92
N ILE A 38 -18.78 -13.14 -10.97
CA ILE A 38 -18.74 -11.76 -10.48
C ILE A 38 -17.33 -11.18 -10.59
N GLU A 39 -17.25 -9.97 -11.13
CA GLU A 39 -16.00 -9.19 -11.19
C GLU A 39 -15.79 -8.45 -9.87
N VAL A 40 -14.59 -8.52 -9.31
CA VAL A 40 -14.23 -7.88 -8.04
C VAL A 40 -13.08 -6.91 -8.29
N ASN A 41 -13.24 -5.69 -7.83
CA ASN A 41 -12.14 -4.72 -7.83
C ASN A 41 -11.10 -5.10 -6.77
N HIS A 42 -9.82 -5.14 -7.14
CA HIS A 42 -8.71 -5.52 -6.28
C HIS A 42 -8.59 -4.62 -5.04
N LEU A 43 -8.74 -3.30 -5.21
CA LEU A 43 -8.62 -2.35 -4.10
C LEU A 43 -9.82 -2.45 -3.15
N GLU A 44 -11.03 -2.64 -3.69
CA GLU A 44 -12.22 -2.89 -2.87
C GLU A 44 -12.08 -4.16 -2.04
N ALA A 45 -11.53 -5.24 -2.65
CA ALA A 45 -11.25 -6.47 -1.92
C ALA A 45 -10.28 -6.25 -0.76
N HIS A 46 -9.26 -5.41 -0.93
CA HIS A 46 -8.36 -5.03 0.17
C HIS A 46 -9.07 -4.20 1.25
N ILE A 47 -9.90 -3.23 0.87
CA ILE A 47 -10.65 -2.38 1.82
C ILE A 47 -11.59 -3.22 2.69
N TYR A 48 -12.21 -4.25 2.12
CA TYR A 48 -13.13 -5.13 2.86
C TYR A 48 -12.42 -6.30 3.57
N SER A 49 -11.15 -6.60 3.25
CA SER A 49 -10.46 -7.75 3.82
C SER A 49 -10.39 -7.78 5.35
N PRO A 50 -10.25 -6.66 6.10
CA PRO A 50 -10.27 -6.69 7.55
C PRO A 50 -11.57 -7.22 8.15
N MET A 51 -12.71 -7.08 7.45
CA MET A 51 -14.01 -7.61 7.92
C MET A 51 -14.05 -9.14 7.99
N ILE A 52 -13.09 -9.83 7.35
CA ILE A 52 -12.97 -11.30 7.41
C ILE A 52 -12.44 -11.73 8.79
N THR A 53 -11.51 -10.98 9.35
CA THR A 53 -10.86 -11.27 10.63
C THR A 53 -11.51 -10.55 11.79
N GLU A 54 -11.92 -9.31 11.59
CA GLU A 54 -12.52 -8.43 12.59
C GLU A 54 -14.05 -8.49 12.54
N LYS A 55 -14.64 -9.48 13.21
CA LYS A 55 -16.09 -9.74 13.17
C LYS A 55 -16.97 -8.57 13.62
N ASN A 56 -16.41 -7.64 14.40
CA ASN A 56 -17.12 -6.46 14.90
C ASN A 56 -16.96 -5.24 14.01
N LEU A 57 -16.11 -5.32 12.96
CA LEU A 57 -15.95 -4.25 12.00
C LEU A 57 -17.16 -4.22 11.06
N ALA A 58 -17.90 -3.15 11.12
CA ALA A 58 -19.04 -2.89 10.24
C ALA A 58 -19.01 -1.45 9.75
N PRO A 59 -19.51 -1.15 8.56
CA PRO A 59 -19.66 0.23 8.11
C PRO A 59 -20.57 1.06 9.05
N PRO A 60 -20.35 2.39 9.15
CA PRO A 60 -19.32 3.13 8.41
C PRO A 60 -17.94 3.04 9.05
N PHE A 61 -16.89 3.01 8.23
CA PHE A 61 -15.49 3.08 8.71
C PHE A 61 -14.58 3.79 7.71
N ILE A 62 -13.44 4.27 8.20
CA ILE A 62 -12.36 4.83 7.36
C ILE A 62 -11.36 3.72 7.09
N SER A 63 -10.87 3.63 5.85
CA SER A 63 -9.86 2.69 5.41
C SER A 63 -8.66 3.44 4.84
N LEU A 64 -7.47 3.17 5.38
CA LEU A 64 -6.19 3.56 4.79
C LEU A 64 -5.56 2.32 4.15
N LEU A 65 -5.51 2.30 2.82
CA LEU A 65 -4.83 1.25 2.06
C LEU A 65 -3.42 1.70 1.72
N VAL A 66 -2.43 0.99 2.26
CA VAL A 66 -1.00 1.21 2.00
C VAL A 66 -0.39 -0.05 1.43
N SER A 67 0.11 0.01 0.20
CA SER A 67 0.71 -1.13 -0.50
C SER A 67 1.87 -0.70 -1.40
N GLY A 68 2.52 -1.68 -2.04
CA GLY A 68 3.57 -1.42 -3.03
C GLY A 68 3.09 -0.68 -4.28
N GLY A 69 1.80 -0.77 -4.63
CA GLY A 69 1.25 -0.14 -5.83
C GLY A 69 0.29 1.02 -5.55
N HIS A 70 -0.31 1.07 -4.36
CA HIS A 70 -1.38 2.01 -4.06
C HIS A 70 -1.26 2.57 -2.65
N THR A 71 -1.60 3.85 -2.51
CA THR A 71 -1.85 4.50 -1.21
C THR A 71 -3.08 5.35 -1.37
N LEU A 72 -4.14 5.02 -0.63
CA LEU A 72 -5.39 5.74 -0.70
C LEU A 72 -6.13 5.72 0.64
N LEU A 73 -6.80 6.81 0.93
CA LEU A 73 -7.72 6.98 2.05
C LEU A 73 -9.15 6.95 1.52
N SER A 74 -10.00 6.16 2.14
CA SER A 74 -11.38 5.99 1.74
C SER A 74 -12.32 5.92 2.93
N ILE A 75 -13.58 6.24 2.73
CA ILE A 75 -14.67 5.94 3.67
C ILE A 75 -15.57 4.89 3.05
N VAL A 76 -15.97 3.91 3.85
CA VAL A 76 -17.01 2.95 3.53
C VAL A 76 -18.26 3.39 4.29
N ASP A 77 -19.33 3.73 3.58
CA ASP A 77 -20.57 4.19 4.19
C ASP A 77 -21.49 3.04 4.64
N GLU A 78 -22.63 3.37 5.24
CA GLU A 78 -23.61 2.41 5.78
C GLU A 78 -24.19 1.47 4.71
N ASP A 79 -24.19 1.91 3.44
CA ASP A 79 -24.66 1.14 2.28
C ASP A 79 -23.53 0.33 1.62
N PHE A 80 -22.37 0.21 2.27
CA PHE A 80 -21.15 -0.45 1.75
C PHE A 80 -20.60 0.22 0.48
N GLN A 81 -20.88 1.51 0.26
CA GLN A 81 -20.28 2.22 -0.87
C GLN A 81 -18.93 2.81 -0.45
N ILE A 82 -17.91 2.62 -1.29
CA ILE A 82 -16.57 3.16 -1.07
C ILE A 82 -16.47 4.52 -1.74
N LYS A 83 -16.13 5.53 -0.94
CA LYS A 83 -15.80 6.86 -1.43
C LYS A 83 -14.33 7.16 -1.13
N THR A 84 -13.53 7.34 -2.17
CA THR A 84 -12.14 7.77 -2.02
C THR A 84 -12.10 9.22 -1.56
N LEU A 85 -11.38 9.49 -0.48
CA LEU A 85 -11.15 10.82 0.08
C LEU A 85 -9.85 11.41 -0.45
N GLY A 86 -8.80 10.59 -0.57
CA GLY A 86 -7.50 10.99 -1.09
C GLY A 86 -6.72 9.80 -1.62
N THR A 87 -5.75 10.08 -2.49
CA THR A 87 -4.86 9.09 -3.09
C THR A 87 -3.46 9.66 -3.24
N THR A 88 -2.46 8.81 -3.43
CA THR A 88 -1.15 9.31 -3.80
C THR A 88 -1.17 9.95 -5.18
N LEU A 89 -0.49 11.10 -5.30
CA LEU A 89 -0.37 11.85 -6.57
C LEU A 89 0.84 11.40 -7.40
N ASP A 90 1.70 10.58 -6.79
CA ASP A 90 2.95 10.11 -7.42
C ASP A 90 3.28 8.69 -6.98
N ASP A 91 4.46 8.42 -6.37
CA ASP A 91 4.80 7.10 -5.85
C ASP A 91 3.80 6.68 -4.74
N SER A 92 3.50 5.40 -4.63
CA SER A 92 2.86 4.87 -3.42
C SER A 92 3.87 4.83 -2.26
N ALA A 93 3.37 4.73 -1.02
CA ALA A 93 4.23 4.60 0.16
C ALA A 93 5.16 3.38 0.04
N GLY A 94 4.61 2.21 -0.30
CA GLY A 94 5.40 0.99 -0.45
C GLY A 94 6.44 1.08 -1.56
N GLU A 95 6.10 1.68 -2.71
CA GLU A 95 7.06 1.91 -3.80
C GLU A 95 8.20 2.85 -3.37
N CYS A 96 7.89 3.89 -2.61
CA CYS A 96 8.87 4.80 -2.02
C CYS A 96 9.83 4.01 -1.10
N PHE A 97 9.30 3.21 -0.20
CA PHE A 97 10.07 2.37 0.71
C PHE A 97 10.94 1.35 -0.03
N ASP A 98 10.41 0.65 -1.03
CA ASP A 98 11.15 -0.30 -1.85
C ASP A 98 12.33 0.35 -2.57
N LYS A 99 12.12 1.55 -3.14
CA LYS A 99 13.17 2.30 -3.83
C LYS A 99 14.27 2.77 -2.89
N ILE A 100 13.90 3.23 -1.68
CA ILE A 100 14.87 3.66 -0.65
C ILE A 100 15.61 2.44 -0.09
N ALA A 101 14.93 1.36 0.26
CA ALA A 101 15.52 0.12 0.76
C ALA A 101 16.59 -0.42 -0.20
N ARG A 102 16.30 -0.41 -1.51
CA ARG A 102 17.27 -0.80 -2.54
C ARG A 102 18.51 0.08 -2.53
N LYS A 103 18.38 1.39 -2.27
CA LYS A 103 19.53 2.31 -2.17
C LYS A 103 20.33 2.13 -0.89
N LEU A 104 19.69 1.66 0.17
CA LEU A 104 20.32 1.29 1.44
C LEU A 104 20.99 -0.10 1.40
N GLY A 105 20.87 -0.85 0.30
CA GLY A 105 21.37 -2.22 0.19
C GLY A 105 20.53 -3.24 0.96
N LEU A 106 19.30 -2.90 1.30
CA LEU A 106 18.36 -3.78 1.98
C LEU A 106 17.59 -4.67 0.98
N GLY A 107 16.94 -5.72 1.50
CA GLY A 107 16.17 -6.68 0.73
C GLY A 107 14.85 -6.14 0.17
N TYR A 108 14.10 -7.04 -0.45
CA TYR A 108 12.75 -6.80 -0.94
C TYR A 108 11.79 -7.81 -0.31
N PRO A 109 10.59 -7.39 0.11
CA PRO A 109 10.00 -6.04 0.05
C PRO A 109 10.69 -5.07 1.03
N GLY A 110 10.83 -3.79 0.63
CA GLY A 110 11.60 -2.79 1.35
C GLY A 110 10.96 -2.33 2.67
N GLY A 111 9.62 -2.25 2.72
CA GLY A 111 8.91 -1.82 3.91
C GLY A 111 9.26 -2.63 5.17
N PRO A 112 9.11 -3.97 5.17
CA PRO A 112 9.50 -4.82 6.31
C PRO A 112 10.97 -4.71 6.68
N GLU A 113 11.88 -4.58 5.70
CA GLU A 113 13.30 -4.43 5.98
C GLU A 113 13.62 -3.08 6.65
N ILE A 114 13.00 -2.00 6.20
CA ILE A 114 13.12 -0.68 6.83
C ILE A 114 12.55 -0.72 8.25
N ALA A 115 11.38 -1.32 8.46
CA ALA A 115 10.77 -1.46 9.77
C ALA A 115 11.70 -2.23 10.73
N ARG A 116 12.25 -3.37 10.29
CA ARG A 116 13.19 -4.15 11.10
C ARG A 116 14.45 -3.35 11.46
N ARG A 117 15.01 -2.61 10.51
CA ARG A 117 16.21 -1.79 10.75
C ARG A 117 15.92 -0.61 11.68
N SER A 118 14.70 -0.10 11.68
CA SER A 118 14.30 1.01 12.54
C SER A 118 14.30 0.63 14.04
N GLU A 119 14.12 -0.64 14.37
CA GLU A 119 14.12 -1.14 15.75
C GLU A 119 15.50 -1.00 16.42
N ASP A 120 16.58 -1.06 15.62
CA ASP A 120 17.97 -0.93 16.11
C ASP A 120 18.49 0.52 16.04
N ALA A 121 17.64 1.50 15.78
CA ALA A 121 18.05 2.90 15.69
C ALA A 121 18.43 3.45 17.08
N ILE A 122 19.52 4.22 17.10
CA ILE A 122 20.05 4.83 18.34
C ILE A 122 19.63 6.30 18.45
N ASP A 123 19.40 6.95 17.30
CA ASP A 123 19.18 8.40 17.27
C ASP A 123 18.32 8.82 16.05
N ASN A 124 17.53 9.88 16.22
CA ASN A 124 16.71 10.48 15.17
C ASN A 124 17.40 11.68 14.49
N LYS A 125 18.65 11.51 14.09
CA LYS A 125 19.51 12.58 13.51
C LYS A 125 19.04 13.12 12.17
N PHE A 126 18.15 12.40 11.47
CA PHE A 126 17.73 12.78 10.13
C PHE A 126 16.34 13.42 10.17
N SER A 127 16.22 14.57 9.51
CA SER A 127 14.93 15.20 9.27
C SER A 127 14.60 15.07 7.79
N PHE A 128 13.40 14.58 7.49
CA PHE A 128 12.90 14.41 6.14
C PHE A 128 11.66 15.30 5.92
N PRO A 129 11.42 15.72 4.68
CA PRO A 129 10.24 16.52 4.36
C PRO A 129 8.97 15.67 4.51
N ARG A 130 7.89 16.33 4.90
CA ARG A 130 6.53 15.79 4.91
C ARG A 130 5.74 16.42 3.76
N PRO A 131 5.74 15.82 2.58
CA PRO A 131 4.98 16.36 1.46
C PRO A 131 3.48 16.41 1.80
N MET A 132 2.79 17.41 1.25
CA MET A 132 1.35 17.61 1.39
C MET A 132 0.83 17.99 2.80
N ILE A 133 1.66 18.04 3.83
CA ILE A 133 1.21 18.34 5.22
C ILE A 133 0.41 19.67 5.36
N ASN A 134 0.61 20.60 4.44
CA ASN A 134 -0.13 21.87 4.39
C ASN A 134 -1.16 21.90 3.25
N SER A 135 -1.47 20.78 2.62
CA SER A 135 -2.54 20.72 1.62
C SER A 135 -3.91 20.80 2.31
N ASN A 136 -4.90 21.30 1.58
CA ASN A 136 -6.28 21.36 2.07
C ASN A 136 -7.10 20.14 1.57
N ASP A 137 -6.43 19.05 1.22
CA ASP A 137 -7.02 17.80 0.75
C ASP A 137 -6.39 16.60 1.48
N TYR A 138 -6.89 15.41 1.22
CA TYR A 138 -6.41 14.15 1.80
C TYR A 138 -5.47 13.38 0.88
N ASN A 139 -4.87 14.04 -0.12
CA ASN A 139 -3.95 13.38 -1.02
C ASN A 139 -2.56 13.21 -0.39
N PHE A 140 -1.83 12.22 -0.88
CA PHE A 140 -0.47 11.89 -0.44
C PHE A 140 0.54 12.17 -1.56
N SER A 141 1.80 12.34 -1.18
CA SER A 141 2.93 12.40 -2.12
C SER A 141 4.18 11.84 -1.46
N PHE A 142 4.86 10.93 -2.11
CA PHE A 142 6.07 10.26 -1.61
C PHE A 142 7.30 10.47 -2.48
N SER A 143 7.17 10.96 -3.72
CA SER A 143 8.30 11.20 -4.62
C SER A 143 9.28 12.24 -4.11
N GLY A 144 8.77 13.29 -3.46
CA GLY A 144 9.60 14.32 -2.81
C GLY A 144 10.41 13.74 -1.65
N LEU A 145 9.77 12.97 -0.77
CA LEU A 145 10.41 12.25 0.32
C LEU A 145 11.50 11.30 -0.19
N LYS A 146 11.17 10.43 -1.14
CA LYS A 146 12.11 9.51 -1.78
C LYS A 146 13.33 10.23 -2.33
N THR A 147 13.13 11.28 -3.12
CA THR A 147 14.21 12.02 -3.75
C THR A 147 15.11 12.69 -2.72
N HIS A 148 14.51 13.27 -1.67
CA HIS A 148 15.28 13.87 -0.58
C HIS A 148 16.17 12.84 0.13
N VAL A 149 15.60 11.69 0.52
CA VAL A 149 16.36 10.61 1.17
C VAL A 149 17.50 10.13 0.28
N ILE A 150 17.23 9.81 -1.00
CA ILE A 150 18.25 9.32 -1.93
C ILE A 150 19.40 10.34 -2.10
N ASN A 151 19.09 11.62 -2.21
CA ASN A 151 20.11 12.69 -2.29
C ASN A 151 20.93 12.80 -0.99
N LYS A 152 20.33 12.54 0.15
CA LYS A 152 21.02 12.51 1.45
C LYS A 152 21.99 11.35 1.53
N LEU A 153 21.59 10.15 1.06
CA LEU A 153 22.44 8.96 1.05
C LEU A 153 23.74 9.15 0.25
N GLN A 154 23.73 9.99 -0.78
CA GLN A 154 24.94 10.29 -1.56
C GLN A 154 26.00 11.10 -0.79
N LYS A 155 25.63 11.70 0.34
CA LYS A 155 26.47 12.63 1.12
C LYS A 155 26.95 12.05 2.44
N ILE A 156 26.60 10.83 2.75
CA ILE A 156 26.92 10.17 4.02
C ILE A 156 27.52 8.80 3.76
N GLU A 157 28.30 8.31 4.70
CA GLU A 157 28.77 6.94 4.70
C GLU A 157 27.65 6.00 5.18
N LEU A 158 27.41 4.93 4.42
CA LEU A 158 26.42 3.92 4.75
C LEU A 158 27.03 2.90 5.73
N THR A 159 26.89 3.17 7.02
CA THR A 159 27.18 2.24 8.11
C THR A 159 25.86 1.61 8.61
N ASP A 160 25.93 0.51 9.35
CA ASP A 160 24.74 -0.08 9.97
C ASP A 160 23.98 0.93 10.85
N GLU A 161 24.69 1.74 11.61
CA GLU A 161 24.10 2.81 12.43
C GLU A 161 23.37 3.84 11.57
N SER A 162 23.97 4.33 10.49
CA SER A 162 23.34 5.33 9.62
C SER A 162 22.11 4.74 8.90
N ILE A 163 22.16 3.47 8.49
CA ILE A 163 21.03 2.77 7.87
C ILE A 163 19.88 2.63 8.86
N ASN A 164 20.14 2.21 10.11
CA ASN A 164 19.13 2.06 11.15
C ASN A 164 18.45 3.40 11.47
N ASN A 165 19.26 4.46 11.68
CA ASN A 165 18.74 5.80 11.98
C ASN A 165 17.93 6.40 10.82
N ILE A 166 18.35 6.18 9.56
CA ILE A 166 17.58 6.61 8.37
C ILE A 166 16.26 5.85 8.30
N SER A 167 16.28 4.54 8.53
CA SER A 167 15.09 3.68 8.52
C SER A 167 14.06 4.16 9.55
N PHE A 168 14.52 4.46 10.76
CA PHE A 168 13.68 5.01 11.82
C PHE A 168 13.08 6.36 11.42
N CYS A 169 13.93 7.30 10.98
CA CYS A 169 13.45 8.64 10.63
C CYS A 169 12.51 8.62 9.41
N LEU A 170 12.73 7.69 8.46
CA LEU A 170 11.84 7.51 7.32
C LEU A 170 10.46 7.00 7.76
N LEU A 171 10.45 5.97 8.60
CA LEU A 171 9.20 5.38 9.12
C LEU A 171 8.42 6.43 9.91
N TYR A 172 9.07 7.10 10.86
CA TYR A 172 8.44 8.16 11.66
C TYR A 172 7.92 9.34 10.82
N THR A 173 8.65 9.73 9.76
CA THR A 173 8.20 10.82 8.86
C THR A 173 6.95 10.41 8.09
N SER A 174 6.84 9.14 7.71
CA SER A 174 5.69 8.61 6.99
C SER A 174 4.47 8.46 7.91
N ASP A 175 4.65 7.97 9.14
CA ASP A 175 3.56 7.85 10.13
C ASP A 175 2.99 9.22 10.53
N ALA A 176 3.85 10.22 10.65
CA ALA A 176 3.40 11.57 11.04
C ALA A 176 2.72 12.35 9.88
N ALA A 177 2.60 11.76 8.69
CA ALA A 177 1.74 12.28 7.63
C ALA A 177 0.26 11.91 7.86
N ASP A 178 -0.01 11.05 8.85
CA ASP A 178 -1.34 10.54 9.20
C ASP A 178 -1.98 11.36 10.35
N ASP A 179 -1.26 12.30 10.99
CA ASP A 179 -1.74 13.24 12.00
C ASP A 179 -2.29 14.55 11.36
#